data_76e5f321cc38752b267508cd3b36fc08
#
_entry.id   76e5f321cc38752b267508cd3b36fc08
#
_cell.length_a   1.000
_cell.length_b   1.000
_cell.length_c   1.000
_cell.angle_alpha   90.00
_cell.angle_beta   90.00
_cell.angle_gamma   90.00
#
_symmetry.space_group_name_H-M   'P 1'
#
loop_
_entity.id
_entity.type
_entity.pdbx_description
1 polymer ?
#
loop_
_entity_poly.entity_id
_entity_poly.type
_entity_poly.pdbx_seq_one_letter_code
_entity_poly.pdbx_strand_id
1 'polypeptide(L)'
;MDHPWEKLLETARKVHLANSKLQDFCPFPTDIKKQKFDAFHIPASDLMQNETGLLTDDYAELRDAFISASPYAHWRQTYKGTIIGEKFLNEFGCYGLIGPESPFQSETIRAWVVYMPKNFYYPWHHHPAEEMYLCLAGEAVFRRENCPDIRLGSGGIMEHSANQPHSMETFEHPIMAYVVWRNEFGTKPVLTFEDAR
;
A
#
# COMPACT_ATOMS: atom_id res chain seq x y z
N MET A 1 23.88 13.55 1.70
CA MET A 1 22.63 13.26 1.01
C MET A 1 21.70 12.64 2.03
N ASP A 2 20.52 13.22 2.20
CA ASP A 2 19.54 12.64 3.12
C ASP A 2 19.15 11.25 2.63
N HIS A 3 19.03 10.32 3.55
CA HIS A 3 18.64 8.97 3.21
C HIS A 3 17.22 8.99 2.62
N PRO A 4 16.88 8.21 1.58
CA PRO A 4 15.59 8.28 0.89
C PRO A 4 14.37 8.14 1.83
N TRP A 5 14.56 7.56 3.00
CA TRP A 5 13.50 7.39 4.00
C TRP A 5 13.03 8.69 4.64
N GLU A 6 13.94 9.65 4.91
CA GLU A 6 13.55 10.97 5.46
C GLU A 6 12.73 11.73 4.45
N LYS A 7 13.15 11.74 3.18
CA LYS A 7 12.40 12.37 2.10
C LYS A 7 11.03 11.75 1.92
N LEU A 8 10.95 10.41 1.96
CA LEU A 8 9.68 9.69 1.84
C LEU A 8 8.75 10.01 3.02
N LEU A 9 9.25 10.01 4.26
CA LEU A 9 8.44 10.35 5.43
C LEU A 9 7.90 11.78 5.37
N GLU A 10 8.75 12.74 4.99
CA GLU A 10 8.36 14.15 4.85
C GLU A 10 7.27 14.33 3.79
N THR A 11 7.46 13.70 2.62
CA THR A 11 6.51 13.80 1.51
C THR A 11 5.19 13.11 1.85
N ALA A 12 5.23 11.92 2.48
CA ALA A 12 4.04 11.23 2.95
C ALA A 12 3.28 12.06 4.01
N ARG A 13 4.01 12.69 4.95
CA ARG A 13 3.42 13.59 5.93
C ARG A 13 2.72 14.78 5.27
N LYS A 14 3.36 15.43 4.29
CA LYS A 14 2.80 16.55 3.54
C LYS A 14 1.48 16.16 2.84
N VAL A 15 1.48 15.02 2.12
CA VAL A 15 0.28 14.51 1.45
C VAL A 15 -0.80 14.16 2.45
N HIS A 16 -0.46 13.47 3.54
CA HIS A 16 -1.40 13.07 4.57
C HIS A 16 -2.07 14.29 5.23
N LEU A 17 -1.28 15.31 5.60
CA LEU A 17 -1.80 16.55 6.21
C LEU A 17 -2.63 17.40 5.24
N ALA A 18 -2.36 17.34 3.96
CA ALA A 18 -3.14 18.06 2.94
C ALA A 18 -4.48 17.38 2.58
N ASN A 19 -4.66 16.11 2.95
CA ASN A 19 -5.86 15.34 2.61
C ASN A 19 -6.79 15.21 3.82
N SER A 20 -7.93 15.92 3.79
CA SER A 20 -8.89 15.93 4.91
C SER A 20 -9.42 14.55 5.26
N LYS A 21 -9.68 13.67 4.28
CA LYS A 21 -10.20 12.32 4.53
C LYS A 21 -9.17 11.44 5.25
N LEU A 22 -7.87 11.54 4.89
CA LEU A 22 -6.81 10.87 5.63
C LEU A 22 -6.71 11.38 7.06
N GLN A 23 -6.81 12.71 7.27
CA GLN A 23 -6.78 13.32 8.59
C GLN A 23 -7.99 12.91 9.45
N ASP A 24 -9.18 12.86 8.85
CA ASP A 24 -10.42 12.43 9.52
C ASP A 24 -10.36 10.94 9.88
N PHE A 25 -9.77 10.13 8.99
CA PHE A 25 -9.55 8.71 9.25
C PHE A 25 -8.56 8.50 10.41
N CYS A 26 -7.40 9.09 10.35
CA CYS A 26 -6.43 9.13 11.45
C CYS A 26 -5.46 10.31 11.27
N PRO A 27 -5.13 11.05 12.33
CA PRO A 27 -4.10 12.09 12.27
C PRO A 27 -2.73 11.49 11.91
N PHE A 28 -1.89 12.26 11.22
CA PHE A 28 -0.51 11.84 11.02
C PHE A 28 0.21 11.72 12.37
N PRO A 29 0.93 10.63 12.64
CA PRO A 29 1.46 10.33 13.97
C PRO A 29 2.54 11.34 14.41
N THR A 30 2.54 11.65 15.71
CA THR A 30 3.56 12.51 16.35
C THR A 30 4.60 11.71 17.13
N ASP A 31 4.39 10.39 17.30
CA ASP A 31 5.22 9.46 18.06
C ASP A 31 6.21 8.66 17.20
N ILE A 32 6.53 9.15 16.00
CA ILE A 32 7.40 8.47 15.05
C ILE A 32 8.79 8.27 15.63
N LYS A 33 9.27 7.03 15.59
CA LYS A 33 10.63 6.63 15.96
C LYS A 33 11.30 5.92 14.80
N LYS A 34 12.58 6.21 14.56
CA LYS A 34 13.40 5.44 13.60
C LYS A 34 13.69 4.06 14.19
N GLN A 35 13.74 3.06 13.31
CA GLN A 35 14.16 1.71 13.68
C GLN A 35 15.07 1.10 12.64
N LYS A 36 15.83 0.08 13.04
CA LYS A 36 16.62 -0.74 12.13
C LYS A 36 15.76 -1.87 11.57
N PHE A 37 15.97 -2.19 10.33
CA PHE A 37 15.35 -3.33 9.63
C PHE A 37 16.28 -3.78 8.52
N ASP A 38 16.10 -4.98 8.04
CA ASP A 38 16.87 -5.53 6.92
C ASP A 38 16.07 -5.41 5.62
N ALA A 39 16.71 -4.97 4.56
CA ALA A 39 16.11 -4.95 3.24
C ALA A 39 15.84 -6.38 2.76
N PHE A 40 14.71 -6.58 2.12
CA PHE A 40 14.35 -7.85 1.47
C PHE A 40 13.77 -7.54 0.09
N HIS A 41 14.42 -8.07 -0.94
CA HIS A 41 14.05 -7.82 -2.32
C HIS A 41 13.13 -8.91 -2.87
N ILE A 42 12.13 -8.51 -3.69
CA ILE A 42 11.28 -9.38 -4.50
C ILE A 42 11.15 -8.80 -5.91
N PRO A 43 10.78 -9.58 -6.94
CA PRO A 43 10.67 -9.09 -8.33
C PRO A 43 9.75 -7.87 -8.51
N ALA A 44 8.71 -7.71 -7.69
CA ALA A 44 7.83 -6.54 -7.71
C ALA A 44 8.58 -5.20 -7.50
N SER A 45 9.73 -5.22 -6.81
CA SER A 45 10.60 -4.05 -6.66
C SER A 45 11.11 -3.56 -8.02
N ASP A 46 11.61 -4.48 -8.84
CA ASP A 46 12.13 -4.15 -10.17
C ASP A 46 10.99 -3.75 -11.13
N LEU A 47 9.85 -4.42 -11.02
CA LEU A 47 8.66 -4.06 -11.79
C LEU A 47 8.25 -2.61 -11.49
N MET A 48 8.13 -2.23 -10.22
CA MET A 48 7.74 -0.87 -9.84
C MET A 48 8.77 0.18 -10.27
N GLN A 49 10.07 -0.11 -10.18
CA GLN A 49 11.12 0.82 -10.61
C GLN A 49 11.11 1.10 -12.11
N ASN A 50 10.72 0.11 -12.91
CA ASN A 50 10.66 0.21 -14.37
C ASN A 50 9.26 0.54 -14.90
N GLU A 51 8.27 0.76 -14.03
CA GLU A 51 6.89 1.02 -14.40
C GLU A 51 6.73 2.44 -14.95
N THR A 52 6.26 2.57 -16.17
CA THR A 52 6.04 3.85 -16.84
C THR A 52 4.58 4.31 -16.83
N GLY A 53 3.67 3.44 -16.39
CA GLY A 53 2.22 3.68 -16.37
C GLY A 53 1.71 4.32 -15.08
N LEU A 54 2.56 4.59 -14.09
CA LEU A 54 2.19 5.26 -12.83
C LEU A 54 2.05 6.78 -13.03
N LEU A 55 1.08 7.18 -13.85
CA LEU A 55 0.82 8.58 -14.16
C LEU A 55 0.03 9.26 -13.05
N THR A 56 0.43 10.48 -12.71
CA THR A 56 -0.22 11.34 -11.72
C THR A 56 0.24 12.79 -11.89
N ASP A 57 -0.66 13.74 -11.66
CA ASP A 57 -0.35 15.17 -11.66
C ASP A 57 -0.05 15.66 -10.23
N ASP A 58 -0.86 15.25 -9.24
CA ASP A 58 -0.84 15.84 -7.89
C ASP A 58 0.07 15.10 -6.91
N TYR A 59 0.38 13.81 -7.16
CA TYR A 59 1.10 12.96 -6.21
C TYR A 59 2.48 12.50 -6.71
N ALA A 60 3.01 13.13 -7.75
CA ALA A 60 4.28 12.76 -8.36
C ALA A 60 5.43 12.73 -7.34
N GLU A 61 5.49 13.72 -6.44
CA GLU A 61 6.55 13.78 -5.42
C GLU A 61 6.52 12.58 -4.47
N LEU A 62 5.33 12.15 -4.02
CA LEU A 62 5.21 10.98 -3.13
C LEU A 62 5.40 9.66 -3.88
N ARG A 63 4.86 9.53 -5.10
CA ARG A 63 5.13 8.38 -5.98
C ARG A 63 6.63 8.18 -6.17
N ASP A 64 7.35 9.23 -6.55
CA ASP A 64 8.79 9.18 -6.84
C ASP A 64 9.61 8.90 -5.57
N ALA A 65 9.18 9.42 -4.42
CA ALA A 65 9.81 9.12 -3.14
C ALA A 65 9.67 7.63 -2.77
N PHE A 66 8.49 7.00 -2.99
CA PHE A 66 8.32 5.56 -2.82
C PHE A 66 9.20 4.78 -3.81
N ILE A 67 9.22 5.13 -5.08
CA ILE A 67 10.09 4.45 -6.08
C ILE A 67 11.55 4.57 -5.68
N SER A 68 12.03 5.74 -5.25
CA SER A 68 13.42 5.97 -4.85
C SER A 68 13.83 5.21 -3.58
N ALA A 69 12.90 4.96 -2.67
CA ALA A 69 13.16 4.22 -1.43
C ALA A 69 13.11 2.68 -1.63
N SER A 70 12.45 2.23 -2.68
CA SER A 70 12.16 0.81 -2.95
C SER A 70 13.37 -0.14 -2.96
N PRO A 71 14.57 0.26 -3.44
CA PRO A 71 15.76 -0.61 -3.41
C PRO A 71 16.25 -0.95 -2.00
N TYR A 72 15.87 -0.14 -1.02
CA TYR A 72 16.29 -0.27 0.38
C TYR A 72 15.20 -0.87 1.26
N ALA A 73 14.05 -1.22 0.68
CA ALA A 73 12.86 -1.64 1.41
C ALA A 73 12.89 -3.13 1.79
N HIS A 74 12.16 -3.44 2.85
CA HIS A 74 11.74 -4.81 3.13
C HIS A 74 10.40 -5.06 2.43
N TRP A 75 10.47 -5.69 1.26
CA TRP A 75 9.29 -6.06 0.50
C TRP A 75 8.58 -7.26 1.11
N ARG A 76 7.27 -7.25 1.12
CA ARG A 76 6.46 -8.26 1.81
C ARG A 76 5.92 -9.30 0.86
N GLN A 77 5.96 -10.56 1.31
CA GLN A 77 5.24 -11.68 0.71
C GLN A 77 4.18 -12.16 1.72
N THR A 78 3.18 -11.33 1.99
CA THR A 78 2.20 -11.51 3.08
C THR A 78 1.52 -12.86 3.06
N TYR A 79 1.23 -13.39 1.87
CA TYR A 79 0.49 -14.64 1.69
C TYR A 79 1.36 -15.85 1.35
N LYS A 80 2.67 -15.77 1.60
CA LYS A 80 3.58 -16.90 1.39
C LYS A 80 3.12 -18.11 2.20
N GLY A 81 3.04 -19.27 1.54
CA GLY A 81 2.56 -20.52 2.15
C GLY A 81 1.05 -20.72 2.04
N THR A 82 0.33 -19.84 1.34
CA THR A 82 -1.09 -20.02 0.98
C THR A 82 -1.24 -20.47 -0.47
N ILE A 83 -2.48 -20.60 -0.94
CA ILE A 83 -2.81 -20.99 -2.33
C ILE A 83 -2.62 -19.85 -3.36
N ILE A 84 -2.18 -18.65 -2.94
CA ILE A 84 -2.14 -17.43 -3.78
C ILE A 84 -1.27 -17.57 -5.04
N GLY A 85 -0.29 -18.46 -5.01
CA GLY A 85 0.60 -18.74 -6.13
C GLY A 85 1.80 -17.79 -6.26
N GLU A 86 2.83 -18.29 -6.98
CA GLU A 86 4.10 -17.58 -7.16
C GLU A 86 3.97 -16.27 -7.96
N LYS A 87 3.07 -16.21 -8.93
CA LYS A 87 2.85 -14.99 -9.71
C LYS A 87 2.47 -13.82 -8.78
N PHE A 88 1.52 -14.04 -7.87
CA PHE A 88 1.12 -13.02 -6.92
C PHE A 88 2.29 -12.61 -6.00
N LEU A 89 2.99 -13.60 -5.44
CA LEU A 89 4.12 -13.36 -4.52
C LEU A 89 5.28 -12.58 -5.15
N ASN A 90 5.42 -12.65 -6.47
CA ASN A 90 6.50 -12.01 -7.21
C ASN A 90 6.10 -10.65 -7.82
N GLU A 91 4.84 -10.44 -8.15
CA GLU A 91 4.38 -9.27 -8.88
C GLU A 91 3.58 -8.27 -8.02
N PHE A 92 2.93 -8.73 -6.93
CA PHE A 92 2.30 -7.83 -5.95
C PHE A 92 3.36 -7.16 -5.09
N GLY A 93 3.41 -5.84 -5.13
CA GLY A 93 4.38 -5.06 -4.39
C GLY A 93 3.78 -4.41 -3.14
N CYS A 94 4.39 -4.68 -1.99
CA CYS A 94 4.05 -3.98 -0.75
C CYS A 94 5.29 -3.85 0.13
N TYR A 95 5.57 -2.63 0.60
CA TYR A 95 6.57 -2.40 1.65
C TYR A 95 6.16 -1.25 2.57
N GLY A 96 6.65 -1.29 3.83
CA GLY A 96 6.25 -0.35 4.87
C GLY A 96 7.08 0.93 4.91
N LEU A 97 6.40 2.04 5.22
CA LEU A 97 7.00 3.28 5.68
C LEU A 97 6.98 3.36 7.21
N ILE A 98 5.84 3.04 7.84
CA ILE A 98 5.64 3.05 9.29
C ILE A 98 5.06 1.70 9.71
N GLY A 99 5.79 0.96 10.54
CA GLY A 99 5.36 -0.34 11.05
C GLY A 99 6.48 -1.36 11.17
N PRO A 100 6.17 -2.65 11.33
CA PRO A 100 7.17 -3.72 11.33
C PRO A 100 7.96 -3.73 10.02
N GLU A 101 9.26 -4.06 10.10
CA GLU A 101 10.16 -4.18 8.95
C GLU A 101 10.16 -2.92 8.06
N SER A 102 10.04 -1.76 8.69
CA SER A 102 9.96 -0.43 8.05
C SER A 102 10.95 0.52 8.69
N PRO A 103 11.34 1.64 8.04
CA PRO A 103 12.29 2.60 8.60
C PRO A 103 11.77 3.33 9.86
N PHE A 104 10.45 3.37 10.02
CA PHE A 104 9.81 4.08 11.12
C PHE A 104 8.76 3.20 11.79
N GLN A 105 8.49 3.51 13.07
CA GLN A 105 7.41 2.90 13.85
C GLN A 105 6.58 3.98 14.55
N SER A 106 5.32 3.65 14.83
CA SER A 106 4.36 4.42 15.60
C SER A 106 3.44 3.45 16.35
N GLU A 107 2.88 3.90 17.48
CA GLU A 107 1.87 3.14 18.22
C GLU A 107 0.44 3.42 17.73
N THR A 108 0.26 4.41 16.85
CA THR A 108 -1.06 4.90 16.46
C THR A 108 -1.48 4.48 15.06
N ILE A 109 -0.53 4.26 14.13
CA ILE A 109 -0.82 3.86 12.74
C ILE A 109 0.19 2.87 12.19
N ARG A 110 -0.19 2.23 11.08
CA ARG A 110 0.73 1.61 10.12
C ARG A 110 0.55 2.28 8.76
N ALA A 111 1.63 2.42 8.01
CA ALA A 111 1.58 3.01 6.67
C ALA A 111 2.54 2.32 5.71
N TRP A 112 2.09 2.10 4.48
CA TRP A 112 2.86 1.45 3.43
C TRP A 112 2.44 1.89 2.03
N VAL A 113 3.19 1.44 1.04
CA VAL A 113 2.80 1.50 -0.36
C VAL A 113 2.33 0.14 -0.83
N VAL A 114 1.31 0.14 -1.68
CA VAL A 114 0.90 -1.01 -2.50
C VAL A 114 1.14 -0.65 -3.95
N TYR A 115 1.75 -1.58 -4.69
CA TYR A 115 1.94 -1.53 -6.13
C TYR A 115 1.36 -2.79 -6.78
N MET A 116 0.58 -2.62 -7.83
CA MET A 116 0.13 -3.71 -8.70
C MET A 116 0.41 -3.35 -10.15
N PRO A 117 1.05 -4.24 -10.93
CA PRO A 117 1.18 -4.06 -12.37
C PRO A 117 -0.19 -4.09 -13.05
N LYS A 118 -0.25 -3.77 -14.34
CA LYS A 118 -1.46 -3.92 -15.13
C LYS A 118 -1.89 -5.39 -15.26
N ASN A 119 -3.21 -5.62 -15.48
CA ASN A 119 -3.81 -6.96 -15.61
C ASN A 119 -3.50 -7.86 -14.41
N PHE A 120 -3.66 -7.32 -13.21
CA PHE A 120 -3.36 -8.00 -11.97
C PHE A 120 -4.56 -8.02 -11.03
N TYR A 121 -4.79 -9.15 -10.37
CA TYR A 121 -5.88 -9.34 -9.42
C TYR A 121 -5.35 -9.58 -8.02
N TYR A 122 -5.76 -8.75 -7.07
CA TYR A 122 -5.57 -8.94 -5.65
C TYR A 122 -6.85 -9.59 -5.09
N PRO A 123 -6.79 -10.88 -4.69
CA PRO A 123 -7.96 -11.64 -4.28
C PRO A 123 -8.65 -11.06 -3.05
N TRP A 124 -9.89 -11.52 -2.83
CA TRP A 124 -10.65 -11.20 -1.64
C TRP A 124 -9.89 -11.56 -0.37
N HIS A 125 -9.71 -10.59 0.49
CA HIS A 125 -9.02 -10.72 1.76
C HIS A 125 -9.66 -9.81 2.79
N HIS A 126 -9.35 -10.04 4.07
CA HIS A 126 -9.80 -9.19 5.17
C HIS A 126 -8.77 -9.18 6.30
N HIS A 127 -8.89 -8.23 7.18
CA HIS A 127 -8.06 -8.05 8.37
C HIS A 127 -8.81 -7.23 9.44
N PRO A 128 -8.46 -7.38 10.73
CA PRO A 128 -9.13 -6.64 11.81
C PRO A 128 -8.89 -5.13 11.79
N ALA A 129 -7.76 -4.67 11.26
CA ALA A 129 -7.49 -3.25 11.15
C ALA A 129 -8.50 -2.54 10.23
N GLU A 130 -8.83 -1.31 10.55
CA GLU A 130 -9.49 -0.39 9.61
C GLU A 130 -8.43 0.17 8.66
N GLU A 131 -8.79 0.34 7.39
CA GLU A 131 -7.85 0.65 6.33
C GLU A 131 -8.33 1.79 5.44
N MET A 132 -7.40 2.64 5.02
CA MET A 132 -7.66 3.64 3.99
C MET A 132 -6.58 3.61 2.92
N TYR A 133 -7.02 3.52 1.66
CA TYR A 133 -6.20 3.73 0.47
C TYR A 133 -6.34 5.14 -0.05
N LEU A 134 -5.21 5.77 -0.39
CA LEU A 134 -5.14 6.92 -1.28
C LEU A 134 -4.41 6.48 -2.55
N CYS A 135 -5.09 6.44 -3.70
CA CYS A 135 -4.46 6.15 -4.98
C CYS A 135 -3.51 7.30 -5.35
N LEU A 136 -2.22 7.02 -5.45
CA LEU A 136 -1.20 8.02 -5.81
C LEU A 136 -1.06 8.15 -7.33
N ALA A 137 -1.11 7.03 -8.05
CA ALA A 137 -0.89 7.00 -9.49
C ALA A 137 -1.53 5.76 -10.11
N GLY A 138 -1.86 5.85 -11.40
CA GLY A 138 -2.52 4.77 -12.12
C GLY A 138 -3.99 4.60 -11.75
N GLU A 139 -4.54 3.39 -11.92
CA GLU A 139 -5.98 3.12 -11.74
C GLU A 139 -6.25 1.66 -11.38
N ALA A 140 -7.23 1.42 -10.51
CA ALA A 140 -7.75 0.08 -10.22
C ALA A 140 -9.27 0.09 -9.95
N VAL A 141 -9.88 -1.08 -10.06
CA VAL A 141 -11.24 -1.35 -9.56
C VAL A 141 -11.12 -1.90 -8.14
N PHE A 142 -11.75 -1.22 -7.20
CA PHE A 142 -11.85 -1.61 -5.81
C PHE A 142 -13.22 -2.24 -5.54
N ARG A 143 -13.21 -3.37 -4.85
CA ARG A 143 -14.42 -4.09 -4.45
C ARG A 143 -14.48 -4.26 -2.96
N ARG A 144 -15.66 -4.09 -2.40
CA ARG A 144 -15.96 -4.35 -0.98
C ARG A 144 -17.21 -5.21 -0.91
N GLU A 145 -17.23 -6.14 0.02
CA GLU A 145 -18.40 -7.00 0.23
C GLU A 145 -19.68 -6.17 0.41
N ASN A 146 -20.75 -6.56 -0.29
CA ASN A 146 -22.05 -5.89 -0.30
C ASN A 146 -22.05 -4.42 -0.77
N CYS A 147 -21.02 -3.99 -1.50
CA CYS A 147 -20.92 -2.65 -2.08
C CYS A 147 -20.72 -2.73 -3.59
N PRO A 148 -21.14 -1.70 -4.36
CA PRO A 148 -20.81 -1.60 -5.77
C PRO A 148 -19.30 -1.51 -5.99
N ASP A 149 -18.82 -2.07 -7.10
CA ASP A 149 -17.46 -1.88 -7.58
C ASP A 149 -17.20 -0.40 -7.87
N ILE A 150 -16.03 0.08 -7.51
CA ILE A 150 -15.63 1.47 -7.74
C ILE A 150 -14.27 1.51 -8.43
N ARG A 151 -14.21 2.19 -9.57
CA ARG A 151 -12.96 2.49 -10.26
C ARG A 151 -12.36 3.77 -9.70
N LEU A 152 -11.12 3.70 -9.23
CA LEU A 152 -10.39 4.83 -8.65
C LEU A 152 -9.06 5.01 -9.36
N GLY A 153 -8.80 6.25 -9.75
CA GLY A 153 -7.50 6.73 -10.23
C GLY A 153 -6.81 7.64 -9.20
N SER A 154 -5.80 8.37 -9.66
CA SER A 154 -5.03 9.30 -8.81
C SER A 154 -5.95 10.25 -8.01
N GLY A 155 -5.71 10.36 -6.71
CA GLY A 155 -6.52 11.11 -5.73
C GLY A 155 -7.76 10.37 -5.22
N GLY A 156 -8.12 9.23 -5.81
CA GLY A 156 -9.21 8.39 -5.33
C GLY A 156 -8.91 7.79 -3.95
N ILE A 157 -9.95 7.70 -3.13
CA ILE A 157 -9.86 7.16 -1.76
C ILE A 157 -10.84 6.02 -1.60
N MET A 158 -10.37 4.95 -0.92
CA MET A 158 -11.19 3.82 -0.50
C MET A 158 -10.95 3.53 0.97
N GLU A 159 -12.02 3.45 1.74
CA GLU A 159 -12.00 3.06 3.15
C GLU A 159 -12.60 1.65 3.30
N HIS A 160 -11.96 0.82 4.12
CA HIS A 160 -12.43 -0.51 4.52
C HIS A 160 -12.60 -0.56 6.03
N SER A 161 -13.77 -1.03 6.46
CA SER A 161 -14.06 -1.28 7.87
C SER A 161 -13.32 -2.52 8.37
N ALA A 162 -13.16 -2.63 9.69
CA ALA A 162 -12.58 -3.83 10.31
C ALA A 162 -13.25 -5.12 9.82
N ASN A 163 -12.44 -6.07 9.39
CA ASN A 163 -12.87 -7.38 8.86
C ASN A 163 -13.78 -7.32 7.62
N GLN A 164 -13.89 -6.19 6.93
CA GLN A 164 -14.66 -6.09 5.70
C GLN A 164 -13.90 -6.78 4.55
N PRO A 165 -14.45 -7.84 3.94
CA PRO A 165 -13.86 -8.44 2.75
C PRO A 165 -13.75 -7.43 1.62
N HIS A 166 -12.57 -7.41 0.98
CA HIS A 166 -12.30 -6.52 -0.14
C HIS A 166 -11.29 -7.13 -1.11
N SER A 167 -11.29 -6.65 -2.33
CA SER A 167 -10.37 -7.05 -3.40
C SER A 167 -10.06 -5.88 -4.30
N MET A 168 -9.01 -6.01 -5.11
CA MET A 168 -8.60 -4.98 -6.06
C MET A 168 -8.16 -5.60 -7.37
N GLU A 169 -8.41 -4.92 -8.50
CA GLU A 169 -8.04 -5.41 -9.81
C GLU A 169 -7.59 -4.27 -10.72
N THR A 170 -6.44 -4.44 -11.35
CA THR A 170 -5.93 -3.56 -12.40
C THR A 170 -6.20 -4.15 -13.77
N PHE A 171 -6.39 -3.28 -14.77
CA PHE A 171 -6.63 -3.66 -16.16
C PHE A 171 -5.53 -3.07 -17.05
N GLU A 172 -5.83 -2.04 -17.81
CA GLU A 172 -4.87 -1.41 -18.73
C GLU A 172 -3.78 -0.59 -18.03
N HIS A 173 -4.04 -0.16 -16.79
CA HIS A 173 -3.14 0.68 -16.01
C HIS A 173 -2.65 -0.04 -14.76
N PRO A 174 -1.39 0.17 -14.33
CA PRO A 174 -0.93 -0.21 -13.00
C PRO A 174 -1.56 0.68 -11.94
N ILE A 175 -1.35 0.35 -10.66
CA ILE A 175 -1.71 1.24 -9.56
C ILE A 175 -0.59 1.33 -8.53
N MET A 176 -0.42 2.52 -7.96
CA MET A 176 0.31 2.76 -6.73
C MET A 176 -0.61 3.47 -5.74
N ALA A 177 -0.71 2.93 -4.53
CA ALA A 177 -1.51 3.52 -3.46
C ALA A 177 -0.72 3.66 -2.16
N TYR A 178 -0.92 4.78 -1.48
CA TYR A 178 -0.54 4.98 -0.09
C TYR A 178 -1.65 4.42 0.80
N VAL A 179 -1.28 3.52 1.70
CA VAL A 179 -2.23 2.78 2.54
C VAL A 179 -1.94 3.07 3.99
N VAL A 180 -3.00 3.32 4.76
CA VAL A 180 -2.92 3.58 6.19
C VAL A 180 -3.86 2.65 6.94
N TRP A 181 -3.37 2.04 8.01
CA TRP A 181 -4.16 1.28 8.97
C TRP A 181 -4.20 1.97 10.32
N ARG A 182 -5.35 1.91 10.94
CA ARG A 182 -5.56 2.23 12.36
C ARG A 182 -6.22 1.05 13.07
N ASN A 183 -6.16 1.04 14.39
CA ASN A 183 -6.73 0.01 15.25
C ASN A 183 -6.23 -1.41 14.87
N GLU A 184 -6.29 -2.37 15.72
CA GLU A 184 -6.03 -3.82 15.54
C GLU A 184 -5.01 -4.23 14.44
N PHE A 185 -4.01 -3.38 14.15
CA PHE A 185 -3.05 -3.57 13.05
C PHE A 185 -1.92 -4.58 13.36
N GLY A 186 -2.03 -5.31 14.45
CA GLY A 186 -1.11 -6.40 14.80
C GLY A 186 -1.37 -7.72 14.05
N THR A 187 -2.55 -7.87 13.45
CA THR A 187 -2.97 -9.10 12.77
C THR A 187 -2.78 -8.97 11.26
N LYS A 188 -2.14 -9.99 10.67
CA LYS A 188 -1.93 -10.04 9.21
C LYS A 188 -3.25 -10.27 8.46
N PRO A 189 -3.38 -9.77 7.22
CA PRO A 189 -4.51 -10.11 6.36
C PRO A 189 -4.52 -11.59 6.03
N VAL A 190 -5.73 -12.11 5.83
CA VAL A 190 -5.98 -13.48 5.39
C VAL A 190 -6.87 -13.47 4.13
N LEU A 191 -6.73 -14.48 3.28
CA LEU A 191 -7.63 -14.67 2.14
C LEU A 191 -9.03 -15.00 2.66
N THR A 192 -10.05 -14.32 2.12
CA THR A 192 -11.45 -14.51 2.57
C THR A 192 -12.06 -15.79 2.00
N PHE A 193 -11.78 -16.04 0.72
CA PHE A 193 -12.27 -17.22 0.00
C PHE A 193 -11.09 -17.97 -0.59
N GLU A 194 -11.16 -19.30 -0.60
CA GLU A 194 -10.24 -20.15 -1.35
C GLU A 194 -10.60 -20.10 -2.86
N ASP A 195 -10.65 -18.90 -3.44
CA ASP A 195 -10.91 -18.75 -4.87
C ASP A 195 -9.69 -19.13 -5.68
N ALA A 196 -9.70 -20.34 -6.19
CA ALA A 196 -8.90 -20.75 -7.34
C ALA A 196 -9.47 -20.04 -8.60
N ARG A 197 -8.90 -18.91 -9.01
CA ARG A 197 -9.04 -18.38 -10.37
C ARG A 197 -7.76 -18.58 -11.16
#